data_9fc3aea90029b1c67dca716bd9b76f59
#
_entry.id   9fc3aea90029b1c67dca716bd9b76f59
#
_cell.length_a   1.000
_cell.length_b   1.000
_cell.length_c   1.000
_cell.angle_alpha   90.00
_cell.angle_beta   90.00
_cell.angle_gamma   90.00
#
_symmetry.space_group_name_H-M   'P 1'
#
loop_
_entity.id
_entity.type
_entity.pdbx_description
1 polymer ?
#
loop_
_entity_poly.entity_id
_entity_poly.type
_entity_poly.pdbx_seq_one_letter_code
_entity_poly.pdbx_strand_id
1 'polypeptide(L)'
;LSTGLEVYKTDIANRVLKKQVILALGTNSSGYSNELLDEYVSSLPKGHQLILVTPYDGRSEGGVLAQREYELELAKKYDYVFVADWHQTAIENPQIWEGTDYVHFGSNSESIIEGGTLYANTIKQAIDEANSGNVKP
;
A
#
# COMPACT_ATOMS: atom_id res chain seq x y z
N LEU A 1 9.12 -5.72 2.49
CA LEU A 1 7.96 -6.59 2.78
C LEU A 1 8.24 -7.65 3.83
N SER A 2 9.38 -8.36 3.76
CA SER A 2 9.69 -9.46 4.69
C SER A 2 9.74 -9.02 6.16
N THR A 3 10.42 -7.92 6.49
CA THR A 3 10.46 -7.37 7.85
C THR A 3 9.08 -6.94 8.32
N GLY A 4 8.30 -6.31 7.45
CA GLY A 4 6.91 -5.94 7.73
C GLY A 4 6.03 -7.17 8.01
N LEU A 5 6.26 -8.27 7.31
CA LEU A 5 5.53 -9.51 7.51
C LEU A 5 5.78 -10.09 8.92
N GLU A 6 7.00 -10.01 9.44
CA GLU A 6 7.32 -10.45 10.80
C GLU A 6 6.56 -9.62 11.85
N VAL A 7 6.53 -8.30 11.69
CA VAL A 7 5.75 -7.39 12.55
C VAL A 7 4.26 -7.72 12.46
N TYR A 8 3.74 -7.87 11.26
CA TYR A 8 2.34 -8.21 11.00
C TYR A 8 1.93 -9.53 11.69
N LYS A 9 2.74 -10.58 11.57
CA LYS A 9 2.48 -11.86 12.24
C LYS A 9 2.53 -11.74 13.77
N THR A 10 3.42 -10.90 14.30
CA THR A 10 3.50 -10.63 15.74
C THR A 10 2.23 -9.91 16.21
N ASP A 11 1.76 -8.91 15.47
CA ASP A 11 0.53 -8.17 15.79
C ASP A 11 -0.70 -9.08 15.73
N ILE A 12 -0.75 -10.02 14.78
CA ILE A 12 -1.79 -11.05 14.74
C ILE A 12 -1.76 -11.92 16.00
N ALA A 13 -0.59 -12.43 16.37
CA ALA A 13 -0.41 -13.28 17.55
C ALA A 13 -0.82 -12.55 18.84
N ASN A 14 -0.53 -11.25 18.94
CA ASN A 14 -0.86 -10.40 20.07
C ASN A 14 -2.30 -9.87 20.03
N ARG A 15 -3.07 -10.15 18.98
CA ARG A 15 -4.46 -9.71 18.80
C ARG A 15 -4.65 -8.18 18.85
N VAL A 16 -3.68 -7.43 18.31
CA VAL A 16 -3.71 -5.96 18.30
C VAL A 16 -4.16 -5.36 16.97
N LEU A 17 -4.35 -6.17 15.92
CA LEU A 17 -4.82 -5.68 14.63
C LEU A 17 -6.22 -5.06 14.72
N LYS A 18 -6.38 -3.92 14.07
CA LYS A 18 -7.69 -3.32 13.84
C LYS A 18 -8.42 -4.03 12.70
N LYS A 19 -9.73 -3.79 12.56
CA LYS A 19 -10.55 -4.37 11.49
C LYS A 19 -9.93 -4.15 10.12
N GLN A 20 -9.46 -2.93 9.85
CA GLN A 20 -8.78 -2.56 8.62
C GLN A 20 -7.27 -2.49 8.86
N VAL A 21 -6.51 -3.24 8.08
CA VAL A 21 -5.05 -3.25 8.11
C VAL A 21 -4.56 -2.57 6.84
N ILE A 22 -3.73 -1.54 6.98
CA ILE A 22 -3.14 -0.82 5.86
C ILE A 22 -1.68 -1.23 5.72
N LEU A 23 -1.32 -1.75 4.56
CA LEU A 23 0.04 -2.14 4.21
C LEU A 23 0.60 -1.13 3.19
N ALA A 24 1.52 -0.28 3.63
CA ALA A 24 2.19 0.73 2.81
C ALA A 24 3.70 0.46 2.75
N LEU A 25 4.07 -0.67 2.15
CA LEU A 25 5.46 -1.14 2.09
C LEU A 25 5.84 -1.50 0.64
N GLY A 26 7.12 -1.47 0.33
CA GLY A 26 7.64 -1.99 -0.93
C GLY A 26 8.55 -1.07 -1.71
N THR A 27 8.55 0.24 -1.47
CA THR A 27 9.39 1.20 -2.21
C THR A 27 10.88 0.85 -2.11
N ASN A 28 11.36 0.41 -0.96
CA ASN A 28 12.75 0.02 -0.73
C ASN A 28 12.96 -1.50 -0.81
N SER A 29 12.08 -2.21 -1.47
CA SER A 29 12.09 -3.66 -1.52
C SER A 29 13.03 -4.16 -2.61
N SER A 30 14.22 -4.61 -2.23
CA SER A 30 15.16 -5.28 -3.15
C SER A 30 14.82 -6.76 -3.40
N GLY A 31 13.86 -7.33 -2.69
CA GLY A 31 13.50 -8.74 -2.73
C GLY A 31 11.99 -8.97 -2.82
N TYR A 32 11.32 -8.27 -3.76
CA TYR A 32 9.90 -8.49 -3.98
C TYR A 32 9.62 -9.89 -4.54
N SER A 33 8.62 -10.55 -3.98
CA SER A 33 8.00 -11.74 -4.56
C SER A 33 6.50 -11.74 -4.30
N ASN A 34 5.74 -12.37 -5.19
CA ASN A 34 4.29 -12.52 -5.03
C ASN A 34 3.93 -13.30 -3.77
N GLU A 35 4.77 -14.28 -3.40
CA GLU A 35 4.58 -15.12 -2.22
C GLU A 35 4.54 -14.30 -0.93
N LEU A 36 5.29 -13.21 -0.83
CA LEU A 36 5.25 -12.32 0.34
C LEU A 36 3.88 -11.66 0.50
N LEU A 37 3.30 -11.17 -0.60
CA LEU A 37 1.94 -10.60 -0.57
C LEU A 37 0.89 -11.67 -0.30
N ASP A 38 1.04 -12.86 -0.86
CA ASP A 38 0.16 -13.99 -0.57
C ASP A 38 0.15 -14.33 0.92
N GLU A 39 1.30 -14.24 1.60
CA GLU A 39 1.38 -14.47 3.03
C GLU A 39 0.62 -13.41 3.84
N TYR A 40 0.66 -12.13 3.44
CA TYR A 40 -0.17 -11.10 4.08
C TYR A 40 -1.66 -11.41 3.96
N VAL A 41 -2.11 -11.81 2.78
CA VAL A 41 -3.51 -12.13 2.55
C VAL A 41 -3.94 -13.40 3.31
N SER A 42 -3.15 -14.46 3.20
CA SER A 42 -3.47 -15.75 3.83
C SER A 42 -3.45 -15.67 5.35
N SER A 43 -2.53 -14.89 5.93
CA SER A 43 -2.40 -14.69 7.37
C SER A 43 -3.43 -13.73 7.97
N LEU A 44 -4.13 -12.94 7.14
CA LEU A 44 -5.15 -12.00 7.62
C LEU A 44 -6.23 -12.77 8.40
N PRO A 45 -6.52 -12.39 9.66
CA PRO A 45 -7.56 -13.06 10.44
C PRO A 45 -8.96 -12.82 9.88
N LYS A 46 -9.88 -13.72 10.22
CA LYS A 46 -11.30 -13.56 9.91
C LYS A 46 -11.85 -12.25 10.48
N GLY A 47 -12.74 -11.59 9.77
CA GLY A 47 -13.36 -10.34 10.21
C GLY A 47 -12.52 -9.10 9.92
N HIS A 48 -11.36 -9.24 9.30
CA HIS A 48 -10.48 -8.13 8.91
C HIS A 48 -10.54 -7.83 7.41
N GLN A 49 -10.06 -6.64 7.06
CA GLN A 49 -9.86 -6.17 5.70
C GLN A 49 -8.40 -5.77 5.52
N LEU A 50 -7.87 -5.98 4.32
CA LEU A 50 -6.51 -5.57 3.96
C LEU A 50 -6.57 -4.47 2.90
N ILE A 51 -5.93 -3.34 3.18
CA ILE A 51 -5.76 -2.25 2.24
C ILE A 51 -4.29 -2.19 1.84
N LEU A 52 -4.02 -2.42 0.57
CA LEU A 52 -2.68 -2.40 -0.02
C LEU A 52 -2.44 -1.03 -0.64
N VAL A 53 -1.40 -0.33 -0.20
CA VAL A 53 -0.96 0.93 -0.80
C VAL A 53 0.14 0.63 -1.80
N THR A 54 -0.12 0.88 -3.09
CA THR A 54 0.86 0.56 -4.13
C THR A 54 2.13 1.39 -3.98
N PRO A 55 3.31 0.79 -4.13
CA PRO A 55 4.57 1.51 -3.98
C PRO A 55 4.86 2.37 -5.22
N TYR A 56 5.62 3.45 -5.00
CA TYR A 56 6.18 4.29 -6.06
C TYR A 56 7.67 4.48 -5.83
N ASP A 57 8.45 4.36 -6.90
CA ASP A 57 9.86 4.71 -6.94
C ASP A 57 10.17 5.33 -8.31
N GLY A 58 10.34 6.65 -8.35
CA GLY A 58 10.62 7.37 -9.60
C GLY A 58 12.04 7.16 -10.14
N ARG A 59 12.91 6.46 -9.40
CA ARG A 59 14.26 6.12 -9.85
C ARG A 59 14.29 4.83 -10.69
N SER A 60 13.35 3.90 -10.40
CA SER A 60 13.29 2.59 -11.06
C SER A 60 11.90 1.99 -10.94
N GLU A 61 11.30 1.65 -12.06
CA GLU A 61 9.94 1.09 -12.09
C GLU A 61 9.86 -0.41 -11.81
N GLY A 62 10.93 -1.17 -12.03
CA GLY A 62 10.91 -2.63 -12.11
C GLY A 62 10.17 -3.35 -10.99
N GLY A 63 10.72 -3.34 -9.78
CA GLY A 63 10.13 -4.06 -8.64
C GLY A 63 8.81 -3.49 -8.16
N VAL A 64 8.69 -2.16 -8.13
CA VAL A 64 7.46 -1.49 -7.65
C VAL A 64 6.29 -1.68 -8.62
N LEU A 65 6.56 -1.71 -9.93
CA LEU A 65 5.52 -1.96 -10.91
C LEU A 65 4.97 -3.39 -10.82
N ALA A 66 5.84 -4.38 -10.70
CA ALA A 66 5.45 -5.77 -10.51
C ALA A 66 4.63 -5.95 -9.21
N GLN A 67 5.02 -5.31 -8.12
CA GLN A 67 4.26 -5.34 -6.88
C GLN A 67 2.88 -4.70 -7.04
N ARG A 68 2.81 -3.53 -7.67
CA ARG A 68 1.53 -2.85 -7.95
C ARG A 68 0.57 -3.74 -8.72
N GLU A 69 1.05 -4.34 -9.81
CA GLU A 69 0.23 -5.21 -10.65
C GLU A 69 -0.35 -6.38 -9.84
N TYR A 70 0.46 -7.00 -9.00
CA TYR A 70 0.01 -8.11 -8.18
C TYR A 70 -0.95 -7.67 -7.06
N GLU A 71 -0.74 -6.51 -6.45
CA GLU A 71 -1.69 -5.94 -5.48
C GLU A 71 -3.07 -5.72 -6.12
N LEU A 72 -3.12 -5.22 -7.35
CA LEU A 72 -4.37 -5.06 -8.10
C LEU A 72 -5.04 -6.41 -8.41
N GLU A 73 -4.26 -7.44 -8.74
CA GLU A 73 -4.79 -8.80 -8.94
C GLU A 73 -5.38 -9.37 -7.66
N LEU A 74 -4.72 -9.20 -6.53
CA LEU A 74 -5.21 -9.65 -5.22
C LEU A 74 -6.56 -9.00 -4.85
N ALA A 75 -6.71 -7.71 -5.13
CA ALA A 75 -7.97 -7.00 -4.89
C ALA A 75 -9.11 -7.47 -5.82
N LYS A 76 -8.80 -7.97 -7.01
CA LYS A 76 -9.80 -8.61 -7.89
C LYS A 76 -10.18 -10.01 -7.40
N LYS A 77 -9.23 -10.71 -6.80
CA LYS A 77 -9.40 -12.10 -6.36
C LYS A 77 -10.15 -12.21 -5.02
N TYR A 78 -9.91 -11.27 -4.11
CA TYR A 78 -10.45 -11.30 -2.75
C TYR A 78 -11.26 -10.05 -2.46
N ASP A 79 -12.51 -10.20 -2.11
CA ASP A 79 -13.46 -9.10 -1.86
C ASP A 79 -13.24 -8.37 -0.52
N TYR A 80 -12.29 -8.84 0.28
CA TYR A 80 -11.84 -8.20 1.52
C TYR A 80 -10.45 -7.55 1.38
N VAL A 81 -9.89 -7.51 0.16
CA VAL A 81 -8.63 -6.83 -0.19
C VAL A 81 -8.94 -5.61 -1.06
N PHE A 82 -8.41 -4.46 -0.69
CA PHE A 82 -8.62 -3.19 -1.35
C PHE A 82 -7.27 -2.57 -1.72
N VAL A 83 -7.23 -1.72 -2.73
CA VAL A 83 -6.00 -1.05 -3.17
C VAL A 83 -6.17 0.46 -3.11
N ALA A 84 -5.22 1.11 -2.44
CA ALA A 84 -4.96 2.53 -2.56
C ALA A 84 -3.84 2.73 -3.60
N ASP A 85 -4.19 3.13 -4.81
CA ASP A 85 -3.22 3.18 -5.92
C ASP A 85 -2.37 4.45 -5.89
N TRP A 86 -1.49 4.53 -4.89
CA TRP A 86 -0.55 5.63 -4.75
C TRP A 86 0.39 5.76 -5.95
N HIS A 87 0.81 4.64 -6.55
CA HIS A 87 1.67 4.64 -7.73
C HIS A 87 1.04 5.47 -8.87
N GLN A 88 -0.25 5.26 -9.15
CA GLN A 88 -0.96 6.00 -10.19
C GLN A 88 -1.09 7.49 -9.82
N THR A 89 -1.46 7.81 -8.58
CA THR A 89 -1.54 9.19 -8.10
C THR A 89 -0.18 9.89 -8.22
N ALA A 90 0.90 9.20 -7.88
CA ALA A 90 2.27 9.73 -7.96
C ALA A 90 2.67 10.09 -9.39
N ILE A 91 2.36 9.23 -10.35
CA ILE A 91 2.64 9.47 -11.78
C ILE A 91 1.85 10.66 -12.32
N GLU A 92 0.60 10.81 -11.93
CA GLU A 92 -0.28 11.88 -12.35
C GLU A 92 0.06 13.25 -11.77
N ASN A 93 0.94 13.30 -10.77
CA ASN A 93 1.31 14.52 -10.06
C ASN A 93 2.83 14.74 -10.04
N PRO A 94 3.47 14.94 -11.21
CA PRO A 94 4.93 15.07 -11.30
C PRO A 94 5.49 16.26 -10.52
N GLN A 95 4.70 17.29 -10.24
CA GLN A 95 5.13 18.49 -9.54
C GLN A 95 5.55 18.22 -8.09
N ILE A 96 5.03 17.16 -7.44
CA ILE A 96 5.42 16.85 -6.06
C ILE A 96 6.81 16.21 -5.96
N TRP A 97 7.37 15.79 -7.09
CA TRP A 97 8.68 15.11 -7.17
C TRP A 97 9.82 16.04 -7.58
N GLU A 98 9.53 17.25 -8.05
CA GLU A 98 10.55 18.22 -8.44
C GLU A 98 11.48 18.54 -7.28
N GLY A 99 12.80 18.44 -7.50
CA GLY A 99 13.82 18.72 -6.50
C GLY A 99 13.94 17.70 -5.38
N THR A 100 13.36 16.51 -5.55
CA THR A 100 13.40 15.42 -4.57
C THR A 100 14.29 14.26 -5.04
N ASP A 101 14.41 13.24 -4.20
CA ASP A 101 15.07 11.97 -4.54
C ASP A 101 14.16 11.02 -5.36
N TYR A 102 12.95 11.44 -5.72
CA TYR A 102 11.92 10.65 -6.44
C TYR A 102 11.40 9.43 -5.67
N VAL A 103 11.63 9.37 -4.36
CA VAL A 103 11.08 8.37 -3.42
C VAL A 103 10.25 9.05 -2.35
N HIS A 104 10.73 10.20 -1.86
CA HIS A 104 10.05 11.02 -0.87
C HIS A 104 9.56 12.30 -1.56
N PHE A 105 8.25 12.52 -1.55
CA PHE A 105 7.67 13.70 -2.19
C PHE A 105 7.92 14.96 -1.37
N GLY A 106 7.93 16.11 -2.07
CA GLY A 106 7.99 17.43 -1.44
C GLY A 106 9.41 17.94 -1.17
N SER A 107 9.83 18.95 -1.95
CA SER A 107 11.11 19.66 -1.78
C SER A 107 10.94 21.01 -1.07
N ASN A 108 9.73 21.47 -0.86
CA ASN A 108 9.39 22.71 -0.15
C ASN A 108 8.06 22.55 0.59
N SER A 109 7.67 23.54 1.40
CA SER A 109 6.47 23.48 2.23
C SER A 109 5.18 23.23 1.41
N GLU A 110 5.07 23.86 0.26
CA GLU A 110 3.90 23.73 -0.62
C GLU A 110 3.78 22.31 -1.19
N SER A 111 4.85 21.77 -1.76
CA SER A 111 4.85 20.43 -2.35
C SER A 111 4.79 19.31 -1.32
N ILE A 112 5.29 19.52 -0.09
CA ILE A 112 5.12 18.59 1.03
C ILE A 112 3.62 18.50 1.41
N ILE A 113 2.94 19.64 1.54
CA ILE A 113 1.51 19.68 1.87
C ILE A 113 0.68 19.06 0.74
N GLU A 114 0.97 19.41 -0.50
CA GLU A 114 0.27 18.86 -1.67
C GLU A 114 0.45 17.33 -1.76
N GLY A 115 1.67 16.85 -1.69
CA GLY A 115 1.97 15.42 -1.73
C GLY A 115 1.32 14.64 -0.58
N GLY A 116 1.38 15.21 0.64
CA GLY A 116 0.71 14.63 1.80
C GLY A 116 -0.80 14.56 1.67
N THR A 117 -1.42 15.58 1.10
CA THR A 117 -2.86 15.62 0.83
C THR A 117 -3.26 14.59 -0.21
N LEU A 118 -2.51 14.48 -1.31
CA LEU A 118 -2.74 13.46 -2.35
C LEU A 118 -2.60 12.05 -1.81
N TYR A 119 -1.57 11.79 -1.00
CA TYR A 119 -1.33 10.51 -0.36
C TYR A 119 -2.48 10.12 0.58
N ALA A 120 -2.86 11.05 1.47
CA ALA A 120 -3.95 10.84 2.41
C ALA A 120 -5.29 10.60 1.70
N ASN A 121 -5.59 11.36 0.64
CA ASN A 121 -6.83 11.20 -0.13
C ASN A 121 -6.87 9.86 -0.87
N THR A 122 -5.75 9.40 -1.40
CA THR A 122 -5.64 8.09 -2.07
C THR A 122 -5.96 6.95 -1.09
N ILE A 123 -5.41 7.01 0.12
CA ILE A 123 -5.68 6.02 1.17
C ILE A 123 -7.14 6.13 1.64
N LYS A 124 -7.65 7.35 1.83
CA LYS A 124 -9.03 7.58 2.27
C LYS A 124 -10.05 6.98 1.31
N GLN A 125 -9.83 7.08 0.00
CA GLN A 125 -10.73 6.46 -1.00
C GLN A 125 -10.79 4.94 -0.82
N ALA A 126 -9.66 4.28 -0.58
CA ALA A 126 -9.62 2.84 -0.33
C ALA A 126 -10.29 2.47 0.99
N ILE A 127 -10.15 3.28 2.03
CA ILE A 127 -10.85 3.10 3.32
C ILE A 127 -12.37 3.22 3.11
N ASP A 128 -12.81 4.21 2.36
CA ASP A 128 -14.24 4.42 2.06
C ASP A 128 -14.84 3.22 1.30
N GLU A 129 -14.11 2.67 0.31
CA GLU A 129 -14.50 1.45 -0.38
C GLU A 129 -14.57 0.26 0.58
N ALA A 130 -13.56 0.09 1.44
CA ALA A 130 -13.52 -0.99 2.42
C ALA A 130 -14.66 -0.91 3.43
N ASN A 131 -15.08 0.30 3.82
CA ASN A 131 -16.21 0.52 4.73
C ASN A 131 -17.54 -0.02 4.16
N SER A 132 -17.69 -0.06 2.85
CA SER A 132 -18.84 -0.62 2.15
C SER A 132 -18.61 -2.05 1.67
N GLY A 133 -17.45 -2.62 1.92
CA GLY A 133 -17.01 -3.92 1.43
C GLY A 133 -17.08 -5.03 2.47
N ASN A 134 -16.65 -6.21 2.04
CA ASN A 134 -16.66 -7.42 2.86
C ASN A 134 -15.41 -7.51 3.75
N VAL A 135 -15.52 -8.32 4.79
CA VAL A 135 -14.40 -8.76 5.61
C VAL A 135 -14.05 -10.20 5.26
N LYS A 136 -12.85 -10.63 5.64
CA LYS A 136 -12.42 -12.02 5.43
C LYS A 136 -13.36 -12.97 6.18
N PRO A 137 -13.95 -13.96 5.48
CA PRO A 137 -14.89 -14.94 6.08
C PRO A 137 -14.20 -15.93 7.03
#